data_ca6c5e0ef8d90b5dd8b19ae2f734b0fb
#
_entry.id   ca6c5e0ef8d90b5dd8b19ae2f734b0fb
#
_cell.length_a   1.000
_cell.length_b   1.000
_cell.length_c   1.000
_cell.angle_alpha   90.00
_cell.angle_beta   90.00
_cell.angle_gamma   90.00
#
_symmetry.space_group_name_H-M   'P 1'
#
loop_
_entity.id
_entity.type
_entity.pdbx_description
1 polymer ?
#
loop_
_entity_poly.entity_id
_entity_poly.type
_entity_poly.pdbx_seq_one_letter_code
_entity_poly.pdbx_strand_id
1 'polypeptide(L)'
;MNEAVTTALIETMPILALSVQAAFVMVMSGVVLAFFRLVKGPSLPDRVVALDTMTVLIVAFCGLFVFESGSTAFLDVAVVLALIGFLATVALARFIERKTDRAPATKLRSTDTASEDAP
;
A
#
# COMPACT_ATOMS: atom_id res chain seq x y z
N MET A 1 -18.19 14.75 -19.18
CA MET A 1 -19.27 13.76 -19.32
C MET A 1 -20.26 14.08 -18.20
N ASN A 2 -21.52 14.36 -18.56
CA ASN A 2 -22.50 14.88 -17.59
C ASN A 2 -22.87 13.83 -16.54
N GLU A 3 -23.03 14.25 -15.28
CA GLU A 3 -23.50 13.40 -14.16
C GLU A 3 -24.76 12.61 -14.52
N ALA A 4 -25.66 13.21 -15.28
CA ALA A 4 -26.87 12.58 -15.79
C ALA A 4 -26.60 11.36 -16.70
N VAL A 5 -25.53 11.37 -17.50
CA VAL A 5 -25.16 10.24 -18.37
C VAL A 5 -24.57 9.11 -17.55
N THR A 6 -23.77 9.42 -16.54
CA THR A 6 -23.18 8.40 -15.67
C THR A 6 -24.27 7.72 -14.83
N THR A 7 -25.19 8.49 -14.28
CA THR A 7 -26.34 7.97 -13.52
C THR A 7 -27.27 7.13 -14.42
N ALA A 8 -27.54 7.59 -15.64
CA ALA A 8 -28.37 6.86 -16.61
C ALA A 8 -27.70 5.54 -17.07
N LEU A 9 -26.36 5.53 -17.23
CA LEU A 9 -25.60 4.31 -17.56
C LEU A 9 -25.63 3.30 -16.42
N ILE A 10 -25.55 3.76 -15.16
CA ILE A 10 -25.65 2.89 -13.99
C ILE A 10 -27.06 2.31 -13.83
N GLU A 11 -28.10 3.10 -14.09
CA GLU A 11 -29.50 2.64 -14.03
C GLU A 11 -29.85 1.67 -15.17
N THR A 12 -29.29 1.89 -16.36
CA THR A 12 -29.61 1.04 -17.54
C THR A 12 -28.78 -0.24 -17.59
N MET A 13 -27.67 -0.33 -16.81
CA MET A 13 -26.83 -1.52 -16.77
C MET A 13 -26.73 -2.05 -15.33
N PRO A 14 -27.64 -2.92 -14.88
CA PRO A 14 -27.62 -3.46 -13.51
C PRO A 14 -26.32 -4.22 -13.20
N ILE A 15 -25.64 -4.75 -14.21
CA ILE A 15 -24.36 -5.42 -14.08
C ILE A 15 -23.25 -4.45 -13.65
N LEU A 16 -23.24 -3.23 -14.18
CA LEU A 16 -22.26 -2.21 -13.83
C LEU A 16 -22.43 -1.74 -12.39
N ALA A 17 -23.65 -1.45 -11.96
CA ALA A 17 -23.96 -1.07 -10.59
C ALA A 17 -23.57 -2.18 -9.59
N LEU A 18 -23.90 -3.43 -9.91
CA LEU A 18 -23.53 -4.58 -9.09
C LEU A 18 -22.01 -4.75 -8.98
N SER A 19 -21.28 -4.52 -10.09
CA SER A 19 -19.82 -4.61 -10.11
C SER A 19 -19.15 -3.54 -9.26
N VAL A 20 -19.63 -2.31 -9.31
CA VAL A 20 -19.12 -1.21 -8.49
C VAL A 20 -19.38 -1.48 -7.01
N GLN A 21 -20.57 -1.94 -6.66
CA GLN A 21 -20.92 -2.29 -5.29
C GLN A 21 -20.09 -3.46 -4.75
N ALA A 22 -19.87 -4.49 -5.57
CA ALA A 22 -18.99 -5.60 -5.22
C ALA A 22 -17.53 -5.13 -5.02
N ALA A 23 -17.05 -4.22 -5.87
CA ALA A 23 -15.72 -3.63 -5.74
C ALA A 23 -15.57 -2.83 -4.43
N PHE A 24 -16.58 -2.04 -4.04
CA PHE A 24 -16.60 -1.34 -2.75
C PHE A 24 -16.48 -2.31 -1.57
N VAL A 25 -17.28 -3.35 -1.55
CA VAL A 25 -17.24 -4.36 -0.48
C VAL A 25 -15.86 -5.04 -0.43
N MET A 26 -15.29 -5.34 -1.59
CA MET A 26 -13.98 -5.99 -1.70
C MET A 26 -12.86 -5.08 -1.19
N VAL A 27 -12.86 -3.80 -1.55
CA VAL A 27 -11.88 -2.82 -1.05
C VAL A 27 -12.03 -2.61 0.45
N MET A 28 -13.26 -2.46 0.96
CA MET A 28 -13.50 -2.30 2.40
C MET A 28 -13.07 -3.52 3.20
N SER A 29 -13.31 -4.72 2.70
CA SER A 29 -12.82 -5.95 3.34
C SER A 29 -11.29 -6.02 3.33
N GLY A 30 -10.65 -5.59 2.25
CA GLY A 30 -9.20 -5.47 2.14
C GLY A 30 -8.60 -4.51 3.18
N VAL A 31 -9.25 -3.34 3.39
CA VAL A 31 -8.83 -2.37 4.42
C VAL A 31 -8.89 -2.98 5.82
N VAL A 32 -9.97 -3.68 6.14
CA VAL A 32 -10.13 -4.36 7.44
C VAL A 32 -9.06 -5.43 7.65
N LEU A 33 -8.77 -6.23 6.63
CA LEU A 33 -7.72 -7.26 6.69
C LEU A 33 -6.32 -6.64 6.82
N ALA A 34 -6.03 -5.57 6.09
CA ALA A 34 -4.76 -4.83 6.18
C ALA A 34 -4.59 -4.22 7.58
N PHE A 35 -5.66 -3.66 8.14
CA PHE A 35 -5.66 -3.12 9.50
C PHE A 35 -5.41 -4.23 10.54
N PHE A 36 -6.06 -5.37 10.40
CA PHE A 36 -5.85 -6.51 11.27
C PHE A 36 -4.39 -7.02 11.21
N ARG A 37 -3.82 -7.07 10.00
CA ARG A 37 -2.42 -7.42 9.79
C ARG A 37 -1.47 -6.40 10.43
N LEU A 38 -1.79 -5.11 10.36
CA LEU A 38 -1.01 -4.05 10.98
C LEU A 38 -0.91 -4.21 12.50
N VAL A 39 -2.04 -4.54 13.15
CA VAL A 39 -2.11 -4.71 14.61
C VAL A 39 -1.45 -6.02 15.05
N LYS A 40 -1.64 -7.10 14.31
CA LYS A 40 -1.18 -8.44 14.67
C LYS A 40 0.22 -8.78 14.13
N GLY A 41 0.75 -8.00 13.19
CA GLY A 41 2.05 -8.27 12.55
C GLY A 41 3.20 -8.34 13.55
N PRO A 42 3.91 -9.48 13.65
CA PRO A 42 4.96 -9.70 14.65
C PRO A 42 6.26 -8.97 14.32
N SER A 43 6.49 -8.60 13.06
CA SER A 43 7.74 -7.97 12.61
C SER A 43 7.53 -6.55 12.09
N LEU A 44 8.57 -5.70 12.21
CA LEU A 44 8.56 -4.34 11.65
C LEU A 44 8.31 -4.34 10.12
N PRO A 45 8.95 -5.23 9.33
CA PRO A 45 8.66 -5.31 7.89
C PRO A 45 7.20 -5.63 7.57
N ASP A 46 6.54 -6.51 8.34
CA ASP A 46 5.12 -6.84 8.15
C ASP A 46 4.20 -5.64 8.32
N ARG A 47 4.49 -4.79 9.30
CA ARG A 47 3.73 -3.56 9.54
C ARG A 47 3.92 -2.55 8.42
N VAL A 48 5.14 -2.43 7.89
CA VAL A 48 5.42 -1.52 6.77
C VAL A 48 4.68 -1.98 5.51
N VAL A 49 4.69 -3.27 5.21
CA VAL A 49 3.94 -3.84 4.07
C VAL A 49 2.43 -3.65 4.27
N ALA A 50 1.91 -3.79 5.49
CA ALA A 50 0.50 -3.56 5.79
C ALA A 50 0.11 -2.09 5.56
N LEU A 51 0.95 -1.13 5.98
CA LEU A 51 0.74 0.31 5.74
C LEU A 51 0.77 0.65 4.25
N ASP A 52 1.71 0.07 3.49
CA ASP A 52 1.79 0.26 2.04
C ASP A 52 0.54 -0.27 1.34
N THR A 53 0.11 -1.49 1.70
CA THR A 53 -1.13 -2.09 1.19
C THR A 53 -2.34 -1.21 1.51
N MET A 54 -2.40 -0.63 2.71
CA MET A 54 -3.47 0.27 3.11
C MET A 54 -3.52 1.54 2.24
N THR A 55 -2.36 2.11 1.91
CA THR A 55 -2.27 3.26 1.00
C THR A 55 -2.82 2.93 -0.39
N VAL A 56 -2.46 1.77 -0.95
CA VAL A 56 -2.98 1.31 -2.24
C VAL A 56 -4.49 1.11 -2.20
N LEU A 57 -5.03 0.54 -1.11
CA LEU A 57 -6.48 0.36 -0.95
C LEU A 57 -7.23 1.69 -0.83
N ILE A 58 -6.64 2.70 -0.17
CA ILE A 58 -7.23 4.05 -0.11
C ILE A 58 -7.24 4.69 -1.50
N VAL A 59 -6.18 4.54 -2.28
CA VAL A 59 -6.13 5.02 -3.68
C VAL A 59 -7.22 4.34 -4.51
N ALA A 60 -7.39 3.02 -4.37
CA ALA A 60 -8.45 2.27 -5.06
C ALA A 60 -9.85 2.73 -4.62
N PHE A 61 -10.04 2.99 -3.32
CA PHE A 61 -11.29 3.56 -2.80
C PHE A 61 -11.59 4.93 -3.40
N CYS A 62 -10.60 5.83 -3.46
CA CYS A 62 -10.76 7.13 -4.11
C CYS A 62 -11.17 6.98 -5.58
N GLY A 63 -10.55 6.03 -6.31
CA GLY A 63 -10.91 5.74 -7.70
C GLY A 63 -12.36 5.27 -7.86
N LEU A 64 -12.82 4.36 -7.01
CA LEU A 64 -14.22 3.92 -7.00
C LEU A 64 -15.19 5.06 -6.66
N PHE A 65 -14.82 5.92 -5.72
CA PHE A 65 -15.65 7.05 -5.32
C PHE A 65 -15.77 8.11 -6.43
N VAL A 66 -14.69 8.35 -7.19
CA VAL A 66 -14.75 9.21 -8.39
C VAL A 66 -15.74 8.66 -9.40
N PHE A 67 -15.75 7.36 -9.60
CA PHE A 67 -16.64 6.72 -10.55
C PHE A 67 -18.12 6.86 -10.14
N GLU A 68 -18.41 6.79 -8.85
CA GLU A 68 -19.75 6.92 -8.32
C GLU A 68 -20.23 8.39 -8.24
N SER A 69 -19.38 9.30 -7.76
CA SER A 69 -19.71 10.70 -7.53
C SER A 69 -19.53 11.61 -8.74
N GLY A 70 -18.76 11.17 -9.76
CA GLY A 70 -18.37 11.99 -10.90
C GLY A 70 -17.43 13.16 -10.55
N SER A 71 -17.00 13.29 -9.30
CA SER A 71 -16.15 14.39 -8.84
C SER A 71 -14.67 14.06 -9.01
N THR A 72 -13.97 14.86 -9.81
CA THR A 72 -12.54 14.69 -10.09
C THR A 72 -11.62 15.06 -8.91
N ALA A 73 -12.15 15.73 -7.88
CA ALA A 73 -11.37 16.13 -6.72
C ALA A 73 -10.68 14.96 -6.00
N PHE A 74 -11.32 13.79 -5.99
CA PHE A 74 -10.74 12.57 -5.39
C PHE A 74 -9.61 11.96 -6.23
N LEU A 75 -9.55 12.26 -7.54
CA LEU A 75 -8.42 11.88 -8.39
C LEU A 75 -7.13 12.59 -7.98
N ASP A 76 -7.21 13.87 -7.68
CA ASP A 76 -6.04 14.65 -7.25
C ASP A 76 -5.47 14.07 -5.96
N VAL A 77 -6.33 13.72 -5.01
CA VAL A 77 -5.94 13.05 -3.77
C VAL A 77 -5.32 11.68 -4.05
N ALA A 78 -5.91 10.89 -4.94
CA ALA A 78 -5.42 9.56 -5.30
C ALA A 78 -4.02 9.63 -5.94
N VAL A 79 -3.78 10.59 -6.85
CA VAL A 79 -2.48 10.77 -7.51
C VAL A 79 -1.41 11.18 -6.50
N VAL A 80 -1.71 12.11 -5.59
CA VAL A 80 -0.77 12.53 -4.54
C VAL A 80 -0.44 11.37 -3.60
N LEU A 81 -1.45 10.59 -3.17
CA LEU A 81 -1.23 9.42 -2.32
C LEU A 81 -0.41 8.34 -3.02
N ALA A 82 -0.67 8.09 -4.31
CA ALA A 82 0.10 7.14 -5.10
C ALA A 82 1.57 7.56 -5.22
N LEU A 83 1.84 8.85 -5.43
CA LEU A 83 3.19 9.40 -5.51
C LEU A 83 3.92 9.28 -4.16
N ILE A 84 3.25 9.62 -3.07
CA ILE A 84 3.82 9.49 -1.70
C ILE A 84 4.10 8.02 -1.38
N GLY A 85 3.18 7.11 -1.69
CA GLY A 85 3.36 5.66 -1.51
C GLY A 85 4.56 5.13 -2.30
N PHE A 86 4.70 5.53 -3.56
CA PHE A 86 5.86 5.17 -4.38
C PHE A 86 7.19 5.65 -3.75
N LEU A 87 7.25 6.90 -3.30
CA LEU A 87 8.45 7.42 -2.64
C LEU A 87 8.76 6.68 -1.35
N ALA A 88 7.76 6.33 -0.57
CA ALA A 88 7.92 5.57 0.67
C ALA A 88 8.49 4.17 0.41
N THR A 89 7.99 3.45 -0.61
CA THR A 89 8.50 2.12 -0.98
C THR A 89 9.92 2.16 -1.49
N VAL A 90 10.29 3.16 -2.30
CA VAL A 90 11.67 3.36 -2.78
C VAL A 90 12.61 3.67 -1.61
N ALA A 91 12.19 4.55 -0.69
CA ALA A 91 12.99 4.88 0.48
C ALA A 91 13.23 3.67 1.38
N LEU A 92 12.21 2.83 1.57
CA LEU A 92 12.30 1.60 2.35
C LEU A 92 13.23 0.57 1.68
N ALA A 93 13.12 0.38 0.37
CA ALA A 93 14.00 -0.51 -0.39
C ALA A 93 15.47 -0.11 -0.22
N ARG A 94 15.78 1.18 -0.36
CA ARG A 94 17.12 1.73 -0.13
C ARG A 94 17.62 1.55 1.31
N PHE A 95 16.72 1.65 2.28
CA PHE A 95 17.08 1.44 3.69
C PHE A 95 17.45 -0.02 3.98
N ILE A 96 16.72 -0.97 3.39
CA ILE A 96 16.98 -2.41 3.56
C ILE A 96 18.33 -2.79 2.90
N GLU A 97 18.60 -2.32 1.68
CA GLU A 97 19.88 -2.55 0.99
C GLU A 97 21.06 -2.12 1.86
N ARG A 98 21.05 -0.91 2.39
CA ARG A 98 22.11 -0.39 3.25
C ARG A 98 22.32 -1.18 4.54
N LYS A 99 21.26 -1.79 5.07
CA LYS A 99 21.34 -2.62 6.27
C LYS A 99 21.97 -3.99 5.97
N THR A 100 21.70 -4.55 4.81
CA THR A 100 22.24 -5.83 4.36
C THR A 100 23.74 -5.73 4.07
N ASP A 101 24.20 -4.63 3.46
CA ASP A 101 25.62 -4.40 3.16
C ASP A 101 26.48 -4.20 4.43
N ARG A 102 25.89 -3.75 5.53
CA ARG A 102 26.60 -3.55 6.80
C ARG A 102 26.71 -4.80 7.66
N ALA A 103 25.88 -5.81 7.46
CA ALA A 103 25.84 -7.02 8.27
C ALA A 103 27.08 -7.96 8.09
N PRO A 104 27.67 -8.15 6.91
CA PRO A 104 28.82 -9.04 6.74
C PRO A 104 30.12 -8.52 7.33
N ALA A 105 30.37 -7.21 7.29
CA ALA A 105 31.64 -6.62 7.75
C ALA A 105 31.86 -6.72 9.27
N THR A 106 30.79 -6.69 10.06
CA THR A 106 30.88 -6.79 11.52
C THR A 106 31.17 -8.23 11.98
N LYS A 107 30.68 -9.22 11.23
CA LYS A 107 30.85 -10.64 11.58
C LYS A 107 32.28 -11.16 11.26
N LEU A 108 32.91 -10.64 10.22
CA LEU A 108 34.30 -10.97 9.86
C LEU A 108 35.28 -10.34 10.85
N ARG A 109 35.00 -9.11 11.30
CA ARG A 109 35.89 -8.42 12.26
C ARG A 109 35.88 -9.05 13.65
N SER A 110 34.75 -9.64 14.09
CA SER A 110 34.69 -10.33 15.38
C SER A 110 35.34 -11.70 15.39
N THR A 111 35.50 -12.33 14.22
CA THR A 111 36.25 -13.60 14.09
C THR A 111 37.75 -13.39 14.03
N ASP A 112 38.23 -12.30 13.42
CA ASP A 112 39.67 -11.98 13.36
C ASP A 112 40.21 -11.58 14.75
N THR A 113 39.49 -10.83 15.54
CA THR A 113 39.93 -10.47 16.91
C THR A 113 39.93 -11.65 17.86
N ALA A 114 39.05 -12.65 17.66
CA ALA A 114 39.01 -13.85 18.50
C ALA A 114 40.13 -14.86 18.18
N SER A 115 40.72 -14.78 17.00
CA SER A 115 41.84 -15.64 16.61
C SER A 115 43.22 -15.07 17.00
N GLU A 116 43.34 -13.78 17.31
CA GLU A 116 44.59 -13.10 17.66
C GLU A 116 44.89 -13.17 19.20
N ASP A 117 43.84 -13.41 20.00
CA ASP A 117 43.93 -13.52 21.47
C ASP A 117 44.04 -14.96 21.98
N ALA A 118 44.27 -15.96 21.13
CA ALA A 118 44.52 -17.33 21.57
C ALA A 118 46.04 -17.52 21.83
N PRO A 119 46.47 -17.91 23.06
CA PRO A 119 47.85 -18.15 23.43
C PRO A 119 48.47 -19.35 22.74
#